data_b31b843cb736a3ec14e130073e05937b
#
_entry.id   b31b843cb736a3ec14e130073e05937b
#
_cell.length_a   1.000
_cell.length_b   1.000
_cell.length_c   1.000
_cell.angle_alpha   90.00
_cell.angle_beta   90.00
_cell.angle_gamma   90.00
#
_symmetry.space_group_name_H-M   'P 1'
#
loop_
_entity.id
_entity.type
_entity.pdbx_description
1 polymer ?
#
loop_
_entity_poly.entity_id
_entity_poly.type
_entity_poly.pdbx_seq_one_letter_code
_entity_poly.pdbx_strand_id
1 'polypeptide(L)'
;MEGVNDVSVNQASIHTAPGCQIFSNEAANNASGTLVGGSDCASAESNNGGCGQQATSLSNTYGPDFNNNGGGVYASERPVI
;
A
#
# COMPACT_ATOMS: atom_id res chain seq x y z
N MET A 1 -2.97 6.25 -9.71
CA MET A 1 -1.62 5.97 -9.16
C MET A 1 -0.83 7.27 -9.18
N GLU A 2 -0.21 7.63 -8.06
CA GLU A 2 0.50 8.89 -7.92
C GLU A 2 1.88 8.64 -7.32
N GLY A 3 2.88 9.35 -7.81
CA GLY A 3 4.19 9.42 -7.19
C GLY A 3 4.37 10.79 -6.55
N VAL A 4 4.52 10.83 -5.22
CA VAL A 4 4.61 12.08 -4.47
C VAL A 4 5.75 12.00 -3.45
N ASN A 5 6.28 13.17 -3.08
CA ASN A 5 7.22 13.30 -1.96
C ASN A 5 8.48 12.44 -2.07
N ASP A 6 9.00 12.26 -3.28
CA ASP A 6 10.23 11.49 -3.54
C ASP A 6 10.20 10.07 -2.94
N VAL A 7 9.06 9.42 -3.04
CA VAL A 7 8.85 8.07 -2.50
C VAL A 7 9.75 7.08 -3.21
N SER A 8 10.46 6.26 -2.44
CA SER A 8 11.39 5.25 -2.96
C SER A 8 10.90 3.81 -2.78
N VAL A 9 9.84 3.61 -2.01
CA VAL A 9 9.26 2.29 -1.75
C VAL A 9 7.80 2.32 -2.12
N ASN A 10 7.35 1.33 -2.91
CA ASN A 10 5.96 1.27 -3.33
C ASN A 10 5.03 0.93 -2.15
N GLN A 11 3.88 1.56 -2.14
CA GLN A 11 2.85 1.33 -1.15
C GLN A 11 1.47 1.40 -1.81
N ALA A 12 0.62 0.45 -1.45
CA ALA A 12 -0.80 0.47 -1.80
C ALA A 12 -1.61 0.81 -0.54
N SER A 13 -2.47 1.80 -0.64
CA SER A 13 -3.28 2.26 0.50
C SER A 13 -4.76 2.31 0.14
N ILE A 14 -5.62 1.99 1.11
CA ILE A 14 -7.07 2.04 1.00
C ILE A 14 -7.61 2.99 2.06
N HIS A 15 -8.50 3.87 1.64
CA HIS A 15 -9.23 4.78 2.52
C HIS A 15 -10.72 4.51 2.37
N THR A 16 -11.42 4.30 3.49
CA THR A 16 -12.82 3.91 3.47
C THR A 16 -13.68 4.78 4.40
N ALA A 17 -14.98 4.56 4.34
CA ALA A 17 -15.90 4.96 5.39
C ALA A 17 -15.70 4.06 6.63
N PRO A 18 -16.25 4.45 7.80
CA PRO A 18 -16.17 3.63 9.00
C PRO A 18 -16.73 2.22 8.82
N GLY A 19 -16.13 1.25 9.49
CA GLY A 19 -16.56 -0.15 9.50
C GLY A 19 -15.72 -1.08 8.64
N CYS A 20 -14.78 -0.57 7.86
CA CYS A 20 -13.90 -1.41 7.05
C CYS A 20 -12.54 -1.58 7.75
N GLN A 21 -12.15 -2.82 7.95
CA GLN A 21 -10.88 -3.18 8.57
C GLN A 21 -10.18 -4.27 7.77
N ILE A 22 -8.85 -4.32 7.89
CA ILE A 22 -8.06 -5.45 7.40
C ILE A 22 -7.46 -6.19 8.59
N PHE A 23 -7.01 -7.42 8.37
CA PHE A 23 -6.32 -8.16 9.42
C PHE A 23 -4.99 -7.48 9.74
N SER A 24 -4.69 -7.38 11.03
CA SER A 24 -3.39 -6.88 11.50
C SER A 24 -2.26 -7.89 11.27
N ASN A 25 -2.58 -9.15 11.04
CA ASN A 25 -1.63 -10.20 10.70
C ASN A 25 -1.45 -10.26 9.18
N GLU A 26 -0.26 -9.96 8.70
CA GLU A 26 0.07 -9.92 7.28
C GLU A 26 -0.18 -11.25 6.58
N ALA A 27 0.08 -12.37 7.24
CA ALA A 27 -0.17 -13.69 6.67
C ALA A 27 -1.67 -13.93 6.41
N ALA A 28 -2.55 -13.38 7.27
CA ALA A 28 -3.99 -13.50 7.10
C ALA A 28 -4.51 -12.63 5.95
N ASN A 29 -3.79 -11.56 5.58
CA ASN A 29 -4.11 -10.72 4.43
C ASN A 29 -3.64 -11.33 3.11
N ASN A 30 -2.87 -12.39 3.15
CA ASN A 30 -2.23 -12.98 1.96
C ASN A 30 -1.43 -11.94 1.16
N ALA A 31 -0.82 -11.01 1.86
CA ALA A 31 -0.07 -9.92 1.25
C ALA A 31 1.43 -10.13 1.47
N SER A 32 2.22 -9.78 0.47
CA SER A 32 3.69 -9.84 0.55
C SER A 32 4.32 -8.58 1.11
N GLY A 33 3.54 -7.49 1.24
CA GLY A 33 4.01 -6.25 1.81
C GLY A 33 3.90 -6.23 3.33
N THR A 34 4.42 -5.16 3.91
CA THR A 34 4.34 -4.91 5.35
C THR A 34 3.18 -3.94 5.61
N LEU A 35 2.32 -4.28 6.56
CA LEU A 35 1.22 -3.42 6.97
C LEU A 35 1.79 -2.14 7.60
N VAL A 36 1.37 -0.99 7.10
CA VAL A 36 1.71 0.32 7.64
C VAL A 36 0.43 1.07 8.03
N GLY A 37 0.52 1.84 9.10
CA GLY A 37 -0.65 2.45 9.71
C GLY A 37 -1.37 1.44 10.59
N GLY A 38 -2.67 1.49 10.63
CA GLY A 38 -3.49 0.58 11.43
C GLY A 38 -4.29 -0.39 10.58
N SER A 39 -5.09 -1.21 11.23
CA SER A 39 -6.02 -2.12 10.58
C SER A 39 -7.38 -1.48 10.28
N ASP A 40 -7.68 -0.34 10.85
CA ASP A 40 -8.89 0.44 10.57
C ASP A 40 -8.67 1.30 9.35
N CYS A 41 -9.41 1.02 8.27
CA CYS A 41 -9.23 1.70 6.98
C CYS A 41 -10.04 2.98 6.84
N ALA A 42 -10.86 3.32 7.84
CA ALA A 42 -11.69 4.51 7.80
C ALA A 42 -10.84 5.79 7.87
N SER A 43 -11.04 6.69 6.93
CA SER A 43 -10.29 7.96 6.89
C SER A 43 -10.52 8.80 8.14
N ALA A 44 -11.76 8.86 8.62
CA ALA A 44 -12.10 9.66 9.80
C ALA A 44 -11.49 9.12 11.10
N GLU A 45 -11.37 7.80 11.23
CA GLU A 45 -10.88 7.14 12.44
C GLU A 45 -9.37 6.95 12.45
N SER A 46 -8.75 6.93 11.28
CA SER A 46 -7.32 6.74 11.10
C SER A 46 -6.53 8.02 10.87
N ASN A 47 -7.15 9.18 11.08
CA ASN A 47 -6.57 10.49 10.78
C ASN A 47 -6.12 10.58 9.31
N ASN A 48 -6.95 10.07 8.41
CA ASN A 48 -6.70 9.99 6.98
C ASN A 48 -5.53 9.07 6.58
N GLY A 49 -5.08 8.21 7.49
CA GLY A 49 -4.02 7.26 7.19
C GLY A 49 -4.48 6.07 6.35
N GLY A 50 -5.70 5.59 6.61
CA GLY A 50 -6.22 4.40 5.95
C GLY A 50 -5.44 3.14 6.29
N CYS A 51 -5.52 2.15 5.42
CA CYS A 51 -4.76 0.89 5.53
C CYS A 51 -3.77 0.80 4.38
N GLY A 52 -2.50 0.56 4.68
CA GLY A 52 -1.45 0.48 3.68
C GLY A 52 -0.66 -0.81 3.74
N GLN A 53 -0.20 -1.25 2.58
CA GLN A 53 0.78 -2.33 2.45
C GLN A 53 1.98 -1.78 1.72
N GLN A 54 3.15 -1.85 2.34
CA GLN A 54 4.39 -1.29 1.81
C GLN A 54 5.38 -2.40 1.44
N ALA A 55 6.03 -2.27 0.30
CA ALA A 55 7.00 -3.25 -0.19
C ALA A 55 8.37 -3.05 0.48
N THR A 56 8.44 -3.14 1.80
CA THR A 56 9.64 -2.84 2.59
C THR A 56 10.77 -3.84 2.39
N SER A 57 10.47 -5.07 2.02
CA SER A 57 11.47 -6.12 1.81
C SER A 57 12.09 -6.10 0.41
N LEU A 58 11.61 -5.23 -0.46
CA LEU A 58 12.07 -5.12 -1.83
C LEU A 58 12.71 -3.75 -2.08
N SER A 59 13.78 -3.73 -2.85
CA SER A 59 14.36 -2.50 -3.38
C SER A 59 13.85 -2.26 -4.81
N ASN A 60 14.07 -1.06 -5.33
CA ASN A 60 13.76 -0.70 -6.71
C ASN A 60 12.27 -0.83 -7.06
N THR A 61 11.39 -0.64 -6.09
CA THR A 61 9.94 -0.80 -6.32
C THR A 61 9.27 0.51 -6.74
N TYR A 62 9.94 1.64 -6.51
CA TYR A 62 9.39 2.96 -6.82
C TYR A 62 10.51 4.01 -6.85
N GLY A 63 10.25 5.12 -7.57
CA GLY A 63 11.14 6.28 -7.57
C GLY A 63 12.42 6.11 -8.39
N PRO A 64 13.49 6.84 -8.05
CA PRO A 64 14.71 6.84 -8.85
C PRO A 64 15.35 5.45 -9.04
N ASP A 65 15.36 4.64 -8.01
CA ASP A 65 15.93 3.29 -8.09
C ASP A 65 15.13 2.37 -9.02
N PHE A 66 13.80 2.52 -9.02
CA PHE A 66 12.93 1.82 -9.96
C PHE A 66 13.26 2.23 -11.41
N ASN A 67 13.42 3.53 -11.63
CA ASN A 67 13.75 4.07 -12.95
C ASN A 67 15.15 3.65 -13.40
N ASN A 68 16.12 3.68 -12.49
CA ASN A 68 17.51 3.30 -12.79
C ASN A 68 17.63 1.80 -13.09
N ASN A 69 16.73 1.00 -12.54
CA ASN A 69 16.65 -0.44 -12.81
C ASN A 69 15.84 -0.78 -14.09
N GLY A 70 15.59 0.22 -14.92
CA GLY A 70 14.90 0.03 -16.21
C GLY A 70 13.38 0.20 -16.12
N GLY A 71 12.85 0.60 -14.98
CA GLY A 71 11.41 0.73 -14.79
C GLY A 71 10.71 -0.62 -14.68
N GLY A 72 9.41 -0.63 -14.90
CA GLY A 72 8.61 -1.85 -14.81
C GLY A 72 7.12 -1.56 -14.98
N VAL A 73 6.31 -2.49 -14.54
CA VAL A 73 4.85 -2.41 -14.65
C VAL A 73 4.22 -2.55 -13.26
N TYR A 74 3.29 -1.64 -12.93
CA TYR A 74 2.40 -1.80 -11.80
C TYR A 74 1.04 -2.28 -12.32
N ALA A 75 0.56 -3.39 -11.80
CA ALA A 75 -0.74 -3.94 -12.20
C ALA A 75 -1.67 -4.00 -10.98
N SER A 76 -2.89 -3.53 -11.15
CA SER A 76 -3.92 -3.59 -10.11
C SER A 76 -5.16 -4.27 -10.67
N GLU A 77 -5.72 -5.16 -9.89
CA GLU A 77 -7.00 -5.79 -10.19
C GLU A 77 -7.99 -5.45 -9.09
N ARG A 78 -9.17 -5.01 -9.48
CA ARG A 78 -10.27 -4.76 -8.56
C ARG A 78 -11.43 -5.66 -8.95
N PRO A 79 -11.57 -6.82 -8.31
CA PRO A 79 -12.67 -7.73 -8.63
C PRO A 79 -14.02 -7.07 -8.37
N VAL A 80 -14.99 -7.35 -9.22
CA VAL A 80 -16.38 -7.01 -8.99
C VAL A 80 -17.02 -8.16 -8.22
N ILE A 81 -17.57 -7.82 -7.06
CA ILE A 81 -18.20 -8.80 -6.18
C ILE A 81 -19.71 -8.77 -6.38
#